data_cd23129fd42e37136212e72e38de79a1
#
_entry.id   cd23129fd42e37136212e72e38de79a1
#
_cell.length_a   1.000
_cell.length_b   1.000
_cell.length_c   1.000
_cell.angle_alpha   90.00
_cell.angle_beta   90.00
_cell.angle_gamma   90.00
#
_symmetry.space_group_name_H-M   'P 1'
#
loop_
_entity.id
_entity.type
_entity.pdbx_description
1 polymer ?
#
loop_
_entity_poly.entity_id
_entity_poly.type
_entity_poly.pdbx_seq_one_letter_code
_entity_poly.pdbx_strand_id
1 'polypeptide(L)'
;KQTIEKTFNPKLIDKMSDEEAINYLSKLRQIGRWSAEMILLFTYNRSNIWPVQDIGLLRAISKNYKKRYLPPEKFVSLLKKRFSPYCSVATWYLWRSIDPEPIQY
;
A
#
# COMPACT_ATOMS: atom_id res chain seq x y z
N LYS A 1 -2.27 25.18 10.72
CA LYS A 1 -2.13 24.13 11.68
C LYS A 1 -3.42 23.74 12.36
N GLN A 2 -4.07 24.71 12.95
CA GLN A 2 -5.40 24.48 13.50
C GLN A 2 -6.34 23.98 12.43
N THR A 3 -6.21 24.53 11.26
CA THR A 3 -7.03 24.16 10.14
C THR A 3 -6.84 22.68 9.81
N ILE A 4 -5.60 22.24 9.82
CA ILE A 4 -5.32 20.85 9.51
C ILE A 4 -5.94 19.94 10.55
N GLU A 5 -5.82 20.31 11.80
CA GLU A 5 -6.40 19.48 12.85
C GLU A 5 -7.91 19.44 12.78
N LYS A 6 -8.50 20.56 12.40
CA LYS A 6 -9.96 20.61 12.28
C LYS A 6 -10.45 19.79 11.11
N THR A 7 -9.70 19.79 10.02
CA THR A 7 -10.12 19.06 8.84
C THR A 7 -9.77 17.59 8.88
N PHE A 8 -8.70 17.24 9.58
CA PHE A 8 -8.32 15.84 9.65
C PHE A 8 -9.15 15.15 10.72
N ASN A 9 -9.88 14.15 10.31
CA ASN A 9 -10.72 13.40 11.22
C ASN A 9 -10.52 11.92 10.95
N PRO A 10 -9.82 11.21 11.83
CA PRO A 10 -9.56 9.79 11.63
C PRO A 10 -10.83 8.96 11.47
N LYS A 11 -11.91 9.39 12.08
CA LYS A 11 -13.15 8.64 11.96
C LYS A 11 -13.75 8.71 10.57
N LEU A 12 -13.44 9.77 9.84
CA LEU A 12 -13.89 9.84 8.45
C LEU A 12 -13.22 8.78 7.61
N ILE A 13 -11.95 8.52 7.90
CA ILE A 13 -11.20 7.53 7.16
C ILE A 13 -11.81 6.15 7.34
N ASP A 14 -12.29 5.85 8.54
CA ASP A 14 -12.90 4.57 8.81
C ASP A 14 -14.10 4.30 7.92
N LYS A 15 -14.80 5.35 7.50
CA LYS A 15 -16.00 5.21 6.68
C LYS A 15 -15.73 5.26 5.21
N MET A 16 -14.50 5.52 4.81
CA MET A 16 -14.13 5.65 3.41
C MET A 16 -13.67 4.33 2.84
N SER A 17 -13.89 4.15 1.53
CA SER A 17 -13.23 3.08 0.81
C SER A 17 -11.73 3.36 0.78
N ASP A 18 -10.95 2.36 0.40
CA ASP A 18 -9.50 2.54 0.30
C ASP A 18 -9.15 3.68 -0.64
N GLU A 19 -9.80 3.72 -1.80
CA GLU A 19 -9.52 4.76 -2.79
C GLU A 19 -9.88 6.14 -2.27
N GLU A 20 -11.04 6.23 -1.62
CA GLU A 20 -11.44 7.50 -1.03
C GLU A 20 -10.48 7.96 0.04
N ALA A 21 -10.04 7.03 0.87
CA ALA A 21 -9.10 7.36 1.94
C ALA A 21 -7.76 7.80 1.39
N ILE A 22 -7.29 7.14 0.32
CA ILE A 22 -6.04 7.53 -0.30
C ILE A 22 -6.12 8.94 -0.85
N ASN A 23 -7.21 9.26 -1.54
CA ASN A 23 -7.39 10.60 -2.10
C ASN A 23 -7.50 11.64 -1.00
N TYR A 24 -8.24 11.32 0.04
CA TYR A 24 -8.42 12.23 1.16
C TYR A 24 -7.08 12.58 1.80
N LEU A 25 -6.30 11.56 2.12
CA LEU A 25 -5.00 11.77 2.75
C LEU A 25 -4.03 12.48 1.83
N SER A 26 -4.05 12.13 0.56
CA SER A 26 -3.14 12.75 -0.40
C SER A 26 -3.38 14.25 -0.49
N LYS A 27 -4.65 14.64 -0.57
CA LYS A 27 -5.00 16.05 -0.68
C LYS A 27 -4.73 16.79 0.62
N LEU A 28 -5.16 16.20 1.71
CA LEU A 28 -5.08 16.88 3.00
C LEU A 28 -3.64 17.12 3.42
N ARG A 29 -2.80 16.14 3.20
CA ARG A 29 -1.41 16.22 3.65
C ARG A 29 -0.47 16.58 2.53
N GLN A 30 -0.97 16.77 1.33
CA GLN A 30 -0.16 17.07 0.16
C GLN A 30 0.96 16.05 -0.02
N ILE A 31 0.62 14.81 0.19
CA ILE A 31 1.56 13.70 0.02
C ILE A 31 1.16 12.87 -1.19
N GLY A 32 2.07 12.06 -1.65
CA GLY A 32 1.80 11.21 -2.79
C GLY A 32 0.94 10.03 -2.42
N ARG A 33 0.48 9.34 -3.46
CA ARG A 33 -0.35 8.16 -3.27
C ARG A 33 0.34 7.08 -2.44
N TRP A 34 1.63 6.85 -2.72
CA TRP A 34 2.37 5.83 -1.99
C TRP A 34 2.38 6.11 -0.48
N SER A 35 2.63 7.37 -0.12
CA SER A 35 2.65 7.72 1.29
C SER A 35 1.28 7.54 1.94
N ALA A 36 0.22 7.89 1.21
CA ALA A 36 -1.13 7.70 1.72
C ALA A 36 -1.42 6.21 1.92
N GLU A 37 -1.00 5.38 0.98
CA GLU A 37 -1.18 3.94 1.11
C GLU A 37 -0.43 3.39 2.31
N MET A 38 0.78 3.89 2.56
CA MET A 38 1.55 3.44 3.71
C MET A 38 0.86 3.81 5.02
N ILE A 39 0.29 5.00 5.07
CA ILE A 39 -0.46 5.41 6.25
C ILE A 39 -1.63 4.47 6.50
N LEU A 40 -2.37 4.15 5.45
CA LEU A 40 -3.51 3.27 5.59
C LEU A 40 -3.09 1.86 6.01
N LEU A 41 -1.99 1.40 5.45
CA LEU A 41 -1.51 0.06 5.74
C LEU A 41 -0.99 -0.07 7.18
N PHE A 42 -0.17 0.88 7.61
CA PHE A 42 0.49 0.78 8.89
C PHE A 42 -0.31 1.35 10.06
N THR A 43 -1.04 2.41 9.81
CA THR A 43 -1.75 3.10 10.89
C THR A 43 -3.20 2.65 11.01
N TYR A 44 -3.86 2.45 9.89
CA TYR A 44 -5.28 2.09 9.89
C TYR A 44 -5.51 0.61 9.62
N ASN A 45 -4.45 -0.14 9.38
CA ASN A 45 -4.53 -1.59 9.19
C ASN A 45 -5.54 -1.99 8.13
N ARG A 46 -5.60 -1.23 7.05
CA ARG A 46 -6.48 -1.58 5.95
C ARG A 46 -6.04 -2.90 5.32
N SER A 47 -6.99 -3.75 5.05
CA SER A 47 -6.67 -5.12 4.64
C SER A 47 -6.44 -5.29 3.15
N ASN A 48 -6.82 -4.32 2.34
CA ASN A 48 -6.76 -4.49 0.90
C ASN A 48 -5.96 -3.40 0.20
N ILE A 49 -4.84 -3.02 0.76
CA ILE A 49 -3.96 -2.03 0.16
C ILE A 49 -2.95 -2.74 -0.74
N TRP A 50 -2.85 -2.26 -1.99
CA TRP A 50 -1.93 -2.84 -2.97
C TRP A 50 -1.09 -1.70 -3.54
N PRO A 51 0.06 -1.40 -2.93
CA PRO A 51 0.84 -0.21 -3.29
C PRO A 51 1.67 -0.45 -4.55
N VAL A 52 1.06 -0.23 -5.70
CA VAL A 52 1.68 -0.55 -6.99
C VAL A 52 2.90 0.29 -7.33
N GLN A 53 3.10 1.39 -6.63
CA GLN A 53 4.28 2.22 -6.84
C GLN A 53 5.42 1.88 -5.91
N ASP A 54 5.20 0.96 -5.01
CA ASP A 54 6.22 0.61 -4.03
C ASP A 54 7.29 -0.27 -4.67
N ILE A 55 8.52 0.21 -4.64
CA ILE A 55 9.63 -0.52 -5.24
C ILE A 55 9.82 -1.89 -4.60
N GLY A 56 9.66 -1.95 -3.29
CA GLY A 56 9.79 -3.23 -2.60
C GLY A 56 8.78 -4.26 -3.06
N LEU A 57 7.52 -3.81 -3.22
CA LEU A 57 6.49 -4.72 -3.71
C LEU A 57 6.79 -5.20 -5.12
N LEU A 58 7.15 -4.27 -6.00
CA LEU A 58 7.44 -4.64 -7.38
C LEU A 58 8.63 -5.58 -7.49
N ARG A 59 9.63 -5.36 -6.67
CA ARG A 59 10.79 -6.23 -6.63
C ARG A 59 10.43 -7.62 -6.15
N ALA A 60 9.56 -7.70 -5.15
CA ALA A 60 9.13 -8.97 -4.61
C ALA A 60 8.34 -9.75 -5.65
N ILE A 61 7.48 -9.06 -6.39
CA ILE A 61 6.71 -9.70 -7.46
C ILE A 61 7.64 -10.25 -8.52
N SER A 62 8.63 -9.47 -8.94
CA SER A 62 9.61 -9.93 -9.89
C SER A 62 10.28 -11.20 -9.44
N LYS A 63 10.72 -11.20 -8.20
CA LYS A 63 11.48 -12.33 -7.67
C LYS A 63 10.61 -13.58 -7.53
N ASN A 64 9.44 -13.43 -6.95
CA ASN A 64 8.62 -14.58 -6.63
C ASN A 64 7.92 -15.20 -7.83
N TYR A 65 7.63 -14.40 -8.83
CA TYR A 65 6.93 -14.89 -10.01
C TYR A 65 7.82 -14.96 -11.23
N LYS A 66 9.13 -14.75 -11.03
CA LYS A 66 10.12 -14.85 -12.09
C LYS A 66 9.80 -13.93 -13.26
N LYS A 67 9.39 -12.72 -12.93
CA LYS A 67 9.15 -11.68 -13.91
C LYS A 67 10.32 -10.73 -13.93
N ARG A 68 10.50 -10.08 -15.06
CA ARG A 68 11.53 -9.06 -15.12
C ARG A 68 11.13 -7.90 -14.21
N TYR A 69 12.08 -7.24 -13.69
CA TYR A 69 11.86 -6.02 -12.93
C TYR A 69 11.64 -4.90 -13.92
N LEU A 70 10.81 -4.22 -13.64
CA LEU A 70 9.50 -3.85 -13.37
C LEU A 70 8.49 -4.82 -14.00
N PRO A 71 7.71 -5.51 -13.24
CA PRO A 71 6.78 -6.46 -13.84
C PRO A 71 5.68 -5.74 -14.61
N PRO A 72 5.11 -6.40 -15.60
CA PRO A 72 4.06 -5.78 -16.41
C PRO A 72 2.87 -5.35 -15.54
N GLU A 73 2.32 -4.18 -15.88
CA GLU A 73 1.19 -3.66 -15.11
C GLU A 73 0.01 -4.63 -15.11
N LYS A 74 -0.20 -5.31 -16.21
CA LYS A 74 -1.29 -6.27 -16.29
C LYS A 74 -1.12 -7.39 -15.28
N PHE A 75 0.10 -7.84 -15.10
CA PHE A 75 0.37 -8.90 -14.15
C PHE A 75 0.16 -8.41 -12.72
N VAL A 76 0.63 -7.21 -12.43
CA VAL A 76 0.45 -6.62 -11.10
C VAL A 76 -1.03 -6.45 -10.79
N SER A 77 -1.81 -6.02 -11.76
CA SER A 77 -3.26 -5.88 -11.60
C SER A 77 -3.95 -7.22 -11.41
N LEU A 78 -3.47 -8.23 -12.12
CA LEU A 78 -4.01 -9.57 -11.98
C LEU A 78 -3.81 -10.07 -10.55
N LEU A 79 -2.64 -9.83 -9.99
CA LEU A 79 -2.35 -10.23 -8.62
C LEU A 79 -3.25 -9.50 -7.64
N LYS A 80 -3.53 -8.23 -7.92
CA LYS A 80 -4.44 -7.49 -7.07
C LYS A 80 -5.79 -8.17 -6.98
N LYS A 81 -6.32 -8.58 -8.12
CA LYS A 81 -7.60 -9.28 -8.14
C LYS A 81 -7.52 -10.60 -7.39
N ARG A 82 -6.42 -11.29 -7.58
CA ARG A 82 -6.25 -12.60 -6.98
C ARG A 82 -6.19 -12.52 -5.45
N PHE A 83 -5.52 -11.50 -4.94
CA PHE A 83 -5.33 -11.38 -3.49
C PHE A 83 -6.44 -10.61 -2.80
N SER A 84 -7.26 -9.85 -3.54
CA SER A 84 -8.37 -9.14 -2.92
C SER A 84 -9.28 -10.10 -2.19
N PRO A 85 -9.81 -9.71 -1.07
CA PRO A 85 -9.69 -8.44 -0.36
C PRO A 85 -8.55 -8.40 0.66
N TYR A 86 -7.54 -9.21 0.48
CA TYR A 86 -6.44 -9.32 1.44
C TYR A 86 -5.12 -8.89 0.85
N CYS A 87 -5.14 -7.86 0.00
CA CYS A 87 -3.94 -7.39 -0.65
C CYS A 87 -2.86 -6.95 0.34
N SER A 88 -3.26 -6.40 1.47
CA SER A 88 -2.28 -5.96 2.46
C SER A 88 -1.50 -7.12 3.03
N VAL A 89 -2.19 -8.22 3.30
CA VAL A 89 -1.51 -9.42 3.80
C VAL A 89 -0.53 -9.94 2.76
N ALA A 90 -0.97 -9.97 1.50
CA ALA A 90 -0.09 -10.41 0.41
C ALA A 90 1.12 -9.48 0.30
N THR A 91 0.91 -8.18 0.46
CA THR A 91 1.99 -7.21 0.42
C THR A 91 3.02 -7.50 1.51
N TRP A 92 2.55 -7.76 2.72
CA TRP A 92 3.44 -8.09 3.82
C TRP A 92 4.27 -9.33 3.52
N TYR A 93 3.64 -10.38 3.01
CA TYR A 93 4.36 -11.60 2.67
C TYR A 93 5.38 -11.37 1.56
N LEU A 94 5.01 -10.59 0.57
CA LEU A 94 5.91 -10.32 -0.54
C LEU A 94 7.12 -9.50 -0.07
N TRP A 95 6.89 -8.49 0.74
CA TRP A 95 8.01 -7.74 1.30
C TRP A 95 8.96 -8.65 2.06
N ARG A 96 8.40 -9.56 2.82
CA ARG A 96 9.18 -10.45 3.63
C ARG A 96 10.04 -11.37 2.79
N SER A 97 9.56 -11.72 1.63
CA SER A 97 10.27 -12.66 0.77
C SER A 97 11.55 -12.08 0.19
N ILE A 98 11.67 -10.77 0.11
CA ILE A 98 12.89 -10.17 -0.42
C ILE A 98 13.79 -9.63 0.67
N ASP A 99 13.39 -9.82 1.90
CA ASP A 99 14.21 -9.42 3.05
C ASP A 99 14.74 -10.71 3.66
N PRO A 100 15.76 -11.27 3.05
CA PRO A 100 16.19 -12.63 3.40
C PRO A 100 16.72 -12.74 4.81
N GLU A 101 17.15 -11.65 5.35
CA GLU A 101 17.71 -11.69 6.67
C GLU A 101 16.94 -10.83 7.60
N PRO A 102 16.65 -11.37 8.76
CA PRO A 102 16.08 -10.54 9.79
C PRO A 102 17.01 -9.38 10.00
N ILE A 103 16.41 -8.29 10.28
CA ILE A 103 17.21 -7.10 10.47
C ILE A 103 18.21 -7.31 11.59
N GLN A 104 19.42 -6.95 11.29
CA GLN A 104 20.51 -7.12 12.22
C GLN A 104 20.74 -5.85 12.99
N TYR A 105 19.86 -5.51 13.82
CA TYR A 105 20.04 -4.27 14.57
C TYR A 105 20.79 -4.43 15.87
#